data_64aa1c3706ddfa8f4590660d39fb65cd
#
_entry.id   64aa1c3706ddfa8f4590660d39fb65cd
#
_cell.length_a   1.000
_cell.length_b   1.000
_cell.length_c   1.000
_cell.angle_alpha   90.00
_cell.angle_beta   90.00
_cell.angle_gamma   90.00
#
_symmetry.space_group_name_H-M   'P 1'
#
loop_
_entity.id
_entity.type
_entity.pdbx_description
1 polymer ?
#
loop_
_entity_poly.entity_id
_entity_poly.type
_entity_poly.pdbx_seq_one_letter_code
_entity_poly.pdbx_strand_id
1 'polypeptide(L)'
;DVYKRQGTNPEQLFGIGYSACFIGAMQLAGAKLGIPVPREVAVDAEVSLGKTDGGATYALGVNLHISLPGLPAEQQRQLVETAHQTCPYSGAIRGNIDVEFSIA
;
A
#
# COMPACT_ATOMS: atom_id res chain seq x y z
N ASP A 1 13.43 -9.64 21.05
CA ASP A 1 13.46 -8.83 19.84
C ASP A 1 13.25 -7.37 20.19
N VAL A 2 14.18 -6.52 19.77
CA VAL A 2 14.14 -5.10 20.13
C VAL A 2 12.90 -4.38 19.61
N TYR A 3 12.35 -4.85 18.51
CA TYR A 3 11.17 -4.22 17.91
C TYR A 3 9.93 -4.39 18.76
N LYS A 4 9.81 -5.53 19.39
CA LYS A 4 8.60 -5.89 20.15
C LYS A 4 8.46 -5.09 21.43
N ARG A 5 9.57 -4.57 21.93
CA ARG A 5 9.53 -3.79 23.18
C ARG A 5 8.71 -2.53 23.07
N GLN A 6 8.64 -1.97 21.87
CA GLN A 6 7.91 -0.74 21.63
C GLN A 6 6.50 -0.99 21.11
N GLY A 7 6.10 -2.26 20.98
CA GLY A 7 4.83 -2.60 20.37
C GLY A 7 4.79 -2.39 18.88
N THR A 8 5.96 -2.19 18.25
CA THR A 8 6.06 -2.00 16.82
C THR A 8 7.36 -2.61 16.31
N ASN A 9 7.48 -2.69 14.98
CA ASN A 9 8.68 -3.17 14.33
C ASN A 9 8.84 -2.44 12.99
N PRO A 10 10.00 -2.60 12.31
CA PRO A 10 10.23 -1.89 11.05
C PRO A 10 9.17 -2.16 9.98
N GLU A 11 8.69 -3.41 9.89
CA GLU A 11 7.68 -3.78 8.91
C GLU A 11 6.36 -3.08 9.18
N GLN A 12 5.98 -2.94 10.44
CA GLN A 12 4.77 -2.22 10.82
C GLN A 12 4.89 -0.73 10.49
N LEU A 13 6.05 -0.14 10.78
CA LEU A 13 6.28 1.27 10.46
C LEU A 13 6.23 1.52 8.97
N PHE A 14 6.84 0.63 8.20
CA PHE A 14 6.79 0.71 6.74
C PHE A 14 5.35 0.59 6.25
N GLY A 15 4.59 -0.36 6.81
CA GLY A 15 3.19 -0.57 6.43
C GLY A 15 2.32 0.64 6.74
N ILE A 16 2.50 1.25 7.91
CA ILE A 16 1.76 2.44 8.28
C ILE A 16 2.10 3.59 7.34
N GLY A 17 3.39 3.78 7.05
CA GLY A 17 3.83 4.82 6.13
C GLY A 17 3.28 4.62 4.73
N TYR A 18 3.33 3.39 4.24
CA TYR A 18 2.82 3.08 2.90
C TYR A 18 1.31 3.31 2.84
N SER A 19 0.56 2.84 3.86
CA SER A 19 -0.89 3.01 3.89
C SER A 19 -1.27 4.48 3.82
N ALA A 20 -0.62 5.31 4.62
CA ALA A 20 -0.89 6.75 4.65
C ALA A 20 -0.52 7.41 3.33
N CYS A 21 0.63 7.06 2.78
CA CYS A 21 1.09 7.60 1.51
C CYS A 21 0.14 7.22 0.37
N PHE A 22 -0.34 5.97 0.38
CA PHE A 22 -1.23 5.48 -0.66
C PHE A 22 -2.60 6.16 -0.61
N ILE A 23 -3.13 6.40 0.60
CA ILE A 23 -4.38 7.14 0.74
C ILE A 23 -4.22 8.55 0.16
N GLY A 24 -3.12 9.22 0.47
CA GLY A 24 -2.83 10.53 -0.11
C GLY A 24 -2.76 10.49 -1.63
N ALA A 25 -2.12 9.46 -2.17
CA ALA A 25 -2.03 9.28 -3.62
C ALA A 25 -3.40 9.03 -4.24
N MET A 26 -4.26 8.26 -3.57
CA MET A 26 -5.63 8.05 -4.06
C MET A 26 -6.43 9.33 -4.07
N GLN A 27 -6.25 10.18 -3.06
CA GLN A 27 -6.94 11.47 -3.02
C GLN A 27 -6.53 12.36 -4.20
N LEU A 28 -5.23 12.41 -4.49
CA LEU A 28 -4.74 13.15 -5.65
C LEU A 28 -5.22 12.55 -6.96
N ALA A 29 -5.19 11.23 -7.06
CA ALA A 29 -5.67 10.52 -8.25
C ALA A 29 -7.17 10.77 -8.45
N GLY A 30 -7.94 10.76 -7.37
CA GLY A 30 -9.36 11.02 -7.43
C GLY A 30 -9.68 12.41 -7.95
N ALA A 31 -8.93 13.41 -7.49
CA ALA A 31 -9.10 14.78 -7.97
C ALA A 31 -8.80 14.86 -9.46
N LYS A 32 -7.76 14.16 -9.91
CA LYS A 32 -7.34 14.17 -11.31
C LYS A 32 -8.33 13.44 -12.20
N LEU A 33 -8.89 12.33 -11.73
CA LEU A 33 -9.79 11.49 -12.51
C LEU A 33 -11.25 11.88 -12.39
N GLY A 34 -11.57 12.77 -11.45
CA GLY A 34 -12.95 13.11 -11.18
C GLY A 34 -13.69 12.02 -10.42
N ILE A 35 -12.98 11.21 -9.67
CA ILE A 35 -13.54 10.14 -8.85
C ILE A 35 -13.49 10.57 -7.38
N PRO A 36 -14.64 10.74 -6.70
CA PRO A 36 -14.60 11.13 -5.29
C PRO A 36 -14.16 9.96 -4.42
N VAL A 37 -13.13 10.19 -3.62
CA VAL A 37 -12.65 9.17 -2.71
C VAL A 37 -13.60 9.12 -1.51
N PRO A 38 -14.12 7.93 -1.16
CA PRO A 38 -15.05 7.83 -0.03
C PRO A 38 -14.41 8.29 1.27
N ARG A 39 -15.24 8.83 2.13
CA ARG A 39 -14.82 9.28 3.45
C ARG A 39 -14.23 8.15 4.29
N GLU A 40 -14.83 6.97 4.12
CA GLU A 40 -14.46 5.76 4.86
C GLU A 40 -13.33 4.98 4.20
N VAL A 41 -12.58 5.64 3.31
CA VAL A 41 -11.45 4.98 2.65
C VAL A 41 -10.48 4.43 3.70
N ALA A 42 -10.02 3.22 3.45
CA ALA A 42 -9.07 2.57 4.35
C ALA A 42 -8.06 1.80 3.53
N VAL A 43 -6.82 1.81 4.00
CA VAL A 43 -5.75 0.99 3.42
C VAL A 43 -5.04 0.31 4.58
N ASP A 44 -4.94 -0.99 4.50
CA ASP A 44 -4.21 -1.80 5.46
C ASP A 44 -3.08 -2.48 4.70
N ALA A 45 -1.85 -2.15 5.05
CA ALA A 45 -0.68 -2.72 4.38
C ALA A 45 -0.20 -3.93 5.17
N GLU A 46 -0.23 -5.07 4.52
CA GLU A 46 0.33 -6.30 5.06
C GLU A 46 1.73 -6.46 4.50
N VAL A 47 2.73 -6.31 5.36
CA VAL A 47 4.13 -6.37 4.97
C VAL A 47 4.70 -7.70 5.42
N SER A 48 5.26 -8.45 4.50
CA SER A 48 5.87 -9.74 4.77
C SER A 48 7.37 -9.67 4.57
N LEU A 49 8.08 -10.51 5.31
CA LEU A 49 9.53 -10.61 5.23
C LEU A 49 9.87 -12.05 4.87
N GLY A 50 10.58 -12.22 3.77
CA GLY A 50 10.99 -13.54 3.30
C GLY A 50 12.47 -13.61 3.05
N LYS A 51 13.01 -14.83 3.08
CA LYS A 51 14.41 -15.06 2.77
C LYS A 51 14.61 -15.20 1.27
N THR A 52 15.72 -14.65 0.79
CA THR A 52 16.10 -14.75 -0.61
C THR A 52 17.52 -15.32 -0.70
N ASP A 53 17.91 -15.71 -1.93
CA ASP A 53 19.26 -16.20 -2.21
C ASP A 53 19.70 -17.29 -1.24
N GLY A 54 18.84 -18.30 -1.06
CA GLY A 54 19.14 -19.41 -0.17
C GLY A 54 19.25 -19.03 1.30
N GLY A 55 18.68 -17.89 1.68
CA GLY A 55 18.70 -17.40 3.06
C GLY A 55 19.79 -16.39 3.35
N ALA A 56 20.54 -15.96 2.30
CA ALA A 56 21.62 -14.99 2.48
C ALA A 56 21.10 -13.58 2.79
N THR A 57 19.92 -13.24 2.27
CA THR A 57 19.34 -11.93 2.48
C THR A 57 17.85 -12.05 2.74
N TYR A 58 17.22 -10.93 3.04
CA TYR A 58 15.78 -10.85 3.26
C TYR A 58 15.17 -9.88 2.26
N ALA A 59 13.94 -10.16 1.88
CA ALA A 59 13.18 -9.30 0.98
C ALA A 59 11.81 -9.04 1.58
N LEU A 60 11.24 -7.90 1.25
CA LEU A 60 9.91 -7.52 1.68
C LEU A 60 8.90 -7.81 0.58
N GLY A 61 7.69 -8.18 0.99
CA GLY A 61 6.54 -8.21 0.11
C GLY A 61 5.45 -7.37 0.73
N VAL A 62 4.57 -6.82 -0.09
CA VAL A 62 3.50 -5.97 0.39
C VAL A 62 2.18 -6.37 -0.26
N ASN A 63 1.14 -6.48 0.56
CA ASN A 63 -0.22 -6.57 0.07
C ASN A 63 -1.00 -5.40 0.66
N LEU A 64 -1.51 -4.54 -0.22
CA LEU A 64 -2.33 -3.41 0.20
C LEU A 64 -3.79 -3.81 0.12
N HIS A 65 -4.44 -3.90 1.27
CA HIS A 65 -5.86 -4.20 1.36
C HIS A 65 -6.60 -2.86 1.37
N ILE A 66 -7.34 -2.60 0.32
CA ILE A 66 -7.94 -1.29 0.07
C ILE A 66 -9.45 -1.39 0.14
N SER A 67 -10.06 -0.49 0.90
CA SER A 67 -11.50 -0.39 1.00
C SER A 67 -11.96 0.96 0.48
N LEU A 68 -12.83 0.94 -0.52
CA LEU A 68 -13.40 2.13 -1.16
C LEU A 68 -14.91 1.96 -1.24
N PRO A 69 -15.59 1.99 -0.08
CA PRO A 69 -17.03 1.67 -0.04
C PRO A 69 -17.84 2.66 -0.88
N GLY A 70 -18.79 2.11 -1.62
CA GLY A 70 -19.71 2.92 -2.42
C GLY A 70 -19.23 3.26 -3.82
N LEU A 71 -17.98 2.98 -4.17
CA LEU A 71 -17.51 3.22 -5.53
C LEU A 71 -17.76 1.98 -6.41
N PRO A 72 -18.15 2.18 -7.67
CA PRO A 72 -18.21 1.06 -8.62
C PRO A 72 -16.84 0.42 -8.80
N ALA A 73 -16.84 -0.89 -9.08
CA ALA A 73 -15.59 -1.66 -9.18
C ALA A 73 -14.61 -1.07 -10.19
N GLU A 74 -15.10 -0.58 -11.32
CA GLU A 74 -14.25 0.01 -12.35
C GLU A 74 -13.55 1.27 -11.84
N GLN A 75 -14.26 2.11 -11.10
CA GLN A 75 -13.67 3.31 -10.51
C GLN A 75 -12.68 2.96 -9.41
N GLN A 76 -12.98 1.94 -8.62
CA GLN A 76 -12.04 1.46 -7.61
C GLN A 76 -10.71 1.06 -8.25
N ARG A 77 -10.79 0.29 -9.33
CA ARG A 77 -9.59 -0.18 -10.03
C ARG A 77 -8.80 0.99 -10.62
N GLN A 78 -9.47 1.91 -11.29
CA GLN A 78 -8.81 3.09 -11.88
C GLN A 78 -8.10 3.91 -10.81
N LEU A 79 -8.76 4.11 -9.69
CA LEU A 79 -8.21 4.91 -8.60
C LEU A 79 -6.95 4.25 -8.02
N VAL A 80 -7.00 2.95 -7.80
CA VAL A 80 -5.87 2.20 -7.24
C VAL A 80 -4.70 2.19 -8.21
N GLU A 81 -4.96 1.92 -9.49
CA GLU A 81 -3.89 1.88 -10.49
C GLU A 81 -3.20 3.22 -10.62
N THR A 82 -3.97 4.30 -10.68
CA THR A 82 -3.39 5.63 -10.80
C THR A 82 -2.62 6.01 -9.54
N ALA A 83 -3.16 5.68 -8.38
CA ALA A 83 -2.47 5.94 -7.11
C ALA A 83 -1.15 5.19 -7.03
N HIS A 84 -1.11 3.94 -7.49
CA HIS A 84 0.12 3.16 -7.48
C HIS A 84 1.20 3.79 -8.37
N GLN A 85 0.81 4.41 -9.47
CA GLN A 85 1.75 5.08 -10.35
C GLN A 85 2.30 6.36 -9.76
N THR A 86 1.55 7.01 -8.88
CA THR A 86 1.94 8.32 -8.35
C THR A 86 2.39 8.31 -6.90
N CYS A 87 2.11 7.24 -6.16
CA CYS A 87 2.52 7.14 -4.77
C CYS A 87 4.04 7.09 -4.66
N PRO A 88 4.67 7.99 -3.90
CA PRO A 88 6.13 7.98 -3.76
C PRO A 88 6.69 6.67 -3.22
N TYR A 89 5.99 6.01 -2.31
CA TYR A 89 6.45 4.72 -1.80
C TYR A 89 6.40 3.65 -2.89
N SER A 90 5.32 3.63 -3.67
CA SER A 90 5.24 2.70 -4.80
C SER A 90 6.37 2.95 -5.80
N GLY A 91 6.68 4.21 -6.06
CA GLY A 91 7.78 4.55 -6.95
C GLY A 91 9.13 4.11 -6.41
N ALA A 92 9.34 4.27 -5.11
CA ALA A 92 10.61 3.93 -4.47
C ALA A 92 10.90 2.43 -4.51
N ILE A 93 9.86 1.59 -4.46
CA ILE A 93 10.04 0.14 -4.36
C ILE A 93 9.78 -0.60 -5.68
N ARG A 94 9.31 0.11 -6.70
CA ARG A 94 8.94 -0.51 -7.97
C ARG A 94 10.13 -1.23 -8.59
N GLY A 95 9.89 -2.48 -9.02
CA GLY A 95 10.94 -3.32 -9.58
C GLY A 95 11.80 -4.01 -8.54
N ASN A 96 11.57 -3.74 -7.25
CA ASN A 96 12.36 -4.34 -6.18
C ASN A 96 11.49 -5.12 -5.18
N ILE A 97 10.37 -4.54 -4.77
CA ILE A 97 9.45 -5.20 -3.84
C ILE A 97 8.14 -5.48 -4.58
N ASP A 98 7.68 -6.72 -4.49
CA ASP A 98 6.40 -7.10 -5.10
C ASP A 98 5.26 -6.51 -4.28
N VAL A 99 4.34 -5.84 -4.96
CA VAL A 99 3.16 -5.26 -4.33
C VAL A 99 1.92 -5.85 -4.96
N GLU A 100 1.04 -6.40 -4.12
CA GLU A 100 -0.25 -6.92 -4.54
C GLU A 100 -1.34 -6.07 -3.93
N PHE A 101 -2.48 -6.02 -4.59
CA PHE A 101 -3.63 -5.24 -4.15
C PHE A 101 -4.83 -6.15 -3.95
N SER A 102 -5.53 -5.93 -2.84
CA SER A 102 -6.81 -6.56 -2.58
C SER A 102 -7.82 -5.43 -2.37
N ILE A 103 -8.85 -5.36 -3.21
CA ILE A 103 -9.85 -4.32 -3.13
C ILE A 103 -11.16 -4.94 -2.67
N ALA A 104 -11.65 -4.46 -1.55
CA ALA A 104 -12.89 -4.97 -0.96
C ALA A 104 -14.11 -4.21 -1.46
#